data_f440e23e01f1a88a2433df4c4aff0f99
#
_entry.id   f440e23e01f1a88a2433df4c4aff0f99
#
_cell.length_a   1.000
_cell.length_b   1.000
_cell.length_c   1.000
_cell.angle_alpha   90.00
_cell.angle_beta   90.00
_cell.angle_gamma   90.00
#
_symmetry.space_group_name_H-M   'P 1'
#
loop_
_entity.id
_entity.type
_entity.pdbx_description
1 polymer ?
#
loop_
_entity_poly.entity_id
_entity_poly.type
_entity_poly.pdbx_seq_one_letter_code
_entity_poly.pdbx_strand_id
1 'polypeptide(L)'
;MLVLPGLGADDRSTIAIRGFLERLGYQVRGWGRGRNVRAPDADVSAVAAQVAKLREDSGLKVSLIGWSRGGIIAREVARQVPINVRMIITLGSPFAAPGASNVRTIWRLLTGQKYEPPTPERVSRLAQPIPVPSTSIYTRADGVVAWRACVEQEGDERENVEVNTTHIGLGFHAPALWVIADRLAQPPGIWKPFHPGPMMAPWFPRSRRSSQK
;
A
#
# COMPACT_ATOMS: atom_id res chain seq x y z
N MET A 1 13.27 -0.47 5.22
CA MET A 1 11.93 -0.25 4.62
C MET A 1 11.09 0.65 5.49
N LEU A 2 10.00 1.20 4.97
CA LEU A 2 9.12 2.14 5.66
C LEU A 2 7.66 1.68 5.55
N VAL A 3 6.92 1.69 6.67
CA VAL A 3 5.50 1.29 6.71
C VAL A 3 4.65 2.50 7.07
N LEU A 4 3.64 2.80 6.23
CA LEU A 4 2.78 3.97 6.34
C LEU A 4 1.37 3.55 6.77
N PRO A 5 0.82 4.16 7.85
CA PRO A 5 -0.50 3.83 8.38
C PRO A 5 -1.66 4.40 7.54
N GLY A 6 -2.86 3.88 7.76
CA GLY A 6 -4.10 4.37 7.18
C GLY A 6 -4.55 5.71 7.73
N LEU A 7 -5.67 6.22 7.18
CA LEU A 7 -6.30 7.46 7.64
C LEU A 7 -6.62 7.41 9.14
N GLY A 8 -6.24 8.45 9.88
CA GLY A 8 -6.49 8.59 11.30
C GLY A 8 -5.64 7.70 12.20
N ALA A 9 -4.92 6.74 11.64
CA ALA A 9 -4.06 5.83 12.36
C ALA A 9 -2.63 6.37 12.50
N ASP A 10 -1.86 5.79 13.39
CA ASP A 10 -0.43 6.05 13.63
C ASP A 10 0.38 4.75 13.50
N ASP A 11 1.65 4.78 13.88
CA ASP A 11 2.55 3.63 13.82
C ASP A 11 2.10 2.42 14.66
N ARG A 12 1.22 2.60 15.64
CA ARG A 12 0.66 1.50 16.42
C ARG A 12 -0.19 0.56 15.58
N SER A 13 -0.89 1.11 14.59
CA SER A 13 -1.71 0.32 13.66
C SER A 13 -0.90 -0.62 12.78
N THR A 14 0.38 -0.31 12.54
CA THR A 14 1.28 -1.09 11.67
C THR A 14 2.24 -2.01 12.45
N ILE A 15 2.07 -2.14 13.77
CA ILE A 15 2.99 -2.89 14.63
C ILE A 15 3.07 -4.37 14.23
N ALA A 16 1.96 -4.96 13.80
CA ALA A 16 1.93 -6.36 13.36
C ALA A 16 2.76 -6.57 12.08
N ILE A 17 2.60 -5.70 11.08
CA ILE A 17 3.41 -5.73 9.84
C ILE A 17 4.88 -5.54 10.17
N ARG A 18 5.22 -4.51 10.95
CA ARG A 18 6.60 -4.19 11.28
C ARG A 18 7.27 -5.31 12.09
N GLY A 19 6.61 -5.78 13.17
CA GLY A 19 7.14 -6.86 14.00
C GLY A 19 7.28 -8.20 13.24
N PHE A 20 6.39 -8.49 12.29
CA PHE A 20 6.54 -9.65 11.41
C PHE A 20 7.79 -9.51 10.53
N LEU A 21 7.99 -8.38 9.89
CA LEU A 21 9.13 -8.14 9.00
C LEU A 21 10.46 -8.04 9.76
N GLU A 22 10.47 -7.48 10.96
CA GLU A 22 11.65 -7.47 11.85
C GLU A 22 12.09 -8.90 12.22
N ARG A 23 11.13 -9.82 12.50
CA ARG A 23 11.43 -11.24 12.74
C ARG A 23 12.00 -11.96 11.53
N LEU A 24 11.72 -11.48 10.32
CA LEU A 24 12.32 -11.96 9.08
C LEU A 24 13.70 -11.33 8.79
N GLY A 25 14.23 -10.51 9.69
CA GLY A 25 15.54 -9.89 9.57
C GLY A 25 15.58 -8.56 8.80
N TYR A 26 14.42 -7.99 8.46
CA TYR A 26 14.38 -6.71 7.76
C TYR A 26 14.55 -5.53 8.71
N GLN A 27 15.25 -4.48 8.27
CA GLN A 27 15.25 -3.19 8.94
C GLN A 27 13.97 -2.43 8.58
N VAL A 28 13.05 -2.32 9.52
CA VAL A 28 11.73 -1.73 9.33
C VAL A 28 11.57 -0.48 10.18
N ARG A 29 10.99 0.56 9.60
CA ARG A 29 10.61 1.78 10.32
C ARG A 29 9.14 2.10 10.11
N GLY A 30 8.49 2.63 11.12
CA GLY A 30 7.22 3.32 10.99
C GLY A 30 7.43 4.70 10.35
N TRP A 31 6.36 5.35 9.94
CA TRP A 31 6.43 6.66 9.30
C TRP A 31 6.83 7.81 10.25
N GLY A 32 6.67 7.63 11.58
CA GLY A 32 7.18 8.55 12.59
C GLY A 32 6.48 9.91 12.68
N ARG A 33 5.26 10.05 12.09
CA ARG A 33 4.58 11.35 11.96
C ARG A 33 3.28 11.46 12.78
N GLY A 34 3.04 10.52 13.71
CA GLY A 34 1.82 10.45 14.51
C GLY A 34 0.61 10.06 13.67
N ARG A 35 -0.57 10.63 13.96
CA ARG A 35 -1.82 10.32 13.26
C ARG A 35 -1.82 10.83 11.82
N ASN A 36 -2.22 9.96 10.88
CA ASN A 36 -2.31 10.26 9.45
C ASN A 36 -3.61 11.04 9.12
N VAL A 37 -3.64 12.33 9.47
CA VAL A 37 -4.79 13.24 9.27
C VAL A 37 -4.42 14.56 8.59
N ARG A 38 -3.15 14.77 8.22
CA ARG A 38 -2.66 16.02 7.61
C ARG A 38 -3.03 16.10 6.13
N ALA A 39 -2.79 17.25 5.52
CA ALA A 39 -2.89 17.40 4.07
C ALA A 39 -1.95 16.40 3.36
N PRO A 40 -2.43 15.68 2.34
CA PRO A 40 -1.63 14.61 1.70
C PRO A 40 -0.29 15.10 1.16
N ASP A 41 -0.22 16.29 0.58
CA ASP A 41 0.99 16.81 -0.06
C ASP A 41 2.11 17.11 0.95
N ALA A 42 1.75 17.60 2.15
CA ALA A 42 2.71 17.78 3.24
C ALA A 42 3.27 16.44 3.75
N ASP A 43 2.46 15.40 3.78
CA ASP A 43 2.91 14.06 4.15
C ASP A 43 3.78 13.44 3.05
N VAL A 44 3.44 13.62 1.77
CA VAL A 44 4.24 13.11 0.64
C VAL A 44 5.65 13.72 0.66
N SER A 45 5.78 15.04 0.77
CA SER A 45 7.08 15.72 0.80
C SER A 45 7.95 15.27 1.97
N ALA A 46 7.37 15.16 3.17
CA ALA A 46 8.09 14.74 4.35
C ALA A 46 8.53 13.25 4.29
N VAL A 47 7.67 12.37 3.77
CA VAL A 47 8.01 10.96 3.58
C VAL A 47 9.04 10.80 2.46
N ALA A 48 8.98 11.60 1.40
CA ALA A 48 10.00 11.60 0.34
C ALA A 48 11.39 11.98 0.90
N ALA A 49 11.46 12.99 1.75
CA ALA A 49 12.70 13.37 2.43
C ALA A 49 13.22 12.24 3.36
N GLN A 50 12.32 11.59 4.10
CA GLN A 50 12.67 10.45 4.95
C GLN A 50 13.20 9.27 4.12
N VAL A 51 12.60 8.98 2.97
CA VAL A 51 13.05 7.92 2.04
C VAL A 51 14.42 8.24 1.47
N ALA A 52 14.65 9.50 1.07
CA ALA A 52 15.96 9.94 0.58
C ALA A 52 17.06 9.75 1.64
N LYS A 53 16.77 10.16 2.88
CA LYS A 53 17.70 9.96 4.01
C LYS A 53 17.95 8.47 4.30
N LEU A 54 16.92 7.64 4.31
CA LEU A 54 17.08 6.20 4.54
C LEU A 54 17.93 5.54 3.45
N ARG A 55 17.83 6.00 2.20
CA ARG A 55 18.68 5.54 1.11
C ARG A 55 20.11 5.99 1.30
N GLU A 56 20.33 7.25 1.67
CA GLU A 56 21.67 7.79 1.95
C GLU A 56 22.36 7.00 3.08
N ASP A 57 21.64 6.80 4.20
CA ASP A 57 22.17 6.11 5.39
C ASP A 57 22.49 4.63 5.14
N SER A 58 21.74 3.96 4.25
CA SER A 58 21.87 2.50 4.02
C SER A 58 22.56 2.12 2.71
N GLY A 59 22.69 3.04 1.76
CA GLY A 59 23.10 2.76 0.38
C GLY A 59 22.08 1.99 -0.46
N LEU A 60 20.93 1.62 0.11
CA LEU A 60 19.93 0.74 -0.51
C LEU A 60 18.63 1.48 -0.82
N LYS A 61 17.99 1.15 -1.94
CA LYS A 61 16.64 1.64 -2.24
C LYS A 61 15.65 1.15 -1.17
N VAL A 62 14.67 1.98 -0.85
CA VAL A 62 13.69 1.76 0.23
C VAL A 62 12.41 1.12 -0.32
N SER A 63 11.99 -0.02 0.23
CA SER A 63 10.65 -0.56 -0.02
C SER A 63 9.63 0.16 0.86
N LEU A 64 8.49 0.55 0.27
CA LEU A 64 7.40 1.21 0.99
C LEU A 64 6.19 0.27 1.06
N ILE A 65 5.62 0.15 2.26
CA ILE A 65 4.38 -0.59 2.49
C ILE A 65 3.36 0.41 2.99
N GLY A 66 2.27 0.60 2.26
CA GLY A 66 1.27 1.57 2.61
C GLY A 66 -0.12 0.95 2.81
N TRP A 67 -0.72 1.17 3.99
CA TRP A 67 -2.06 0.69 4.28
C TRP A 67 -3.08 1.80 4.02
N SER A 68 -4.13 1.51 3.22
CA SER A 68 -5.20 2.45 2.92
C SER A 68 -4.64 3.79 2.40
N ARG A 69 -4.92 4.92 3.06
CA ARG A 69 -4.35 6.23 2.74
C ARG A 69 -2.81 6.23 2.70
N GLY A 70 -2.16 5.42 3.54
CA GLY A 70 -0.70 5.28 3.53
C GLY A 70 -0.15 4.78 2.20
N GLY A 71 -0.90 3.91 1.49
CA GLY A 71 -0.52 3.46 0.15
C GLY A 71 -0.66 4.53 -0.91
N ILE A 72 -1.64 5.45 -0.79
CA ILE A 72 -1.75 6.62 -1.68
C ILE A 72 -0.52 7.50 -1.50
N ILE A 73 -0.12 7.78 -0.25
CA ILE A 73 1.10 8.56 0.06
C ILE A 73 2.34 7.86 -0.50
N ALA A 74 2.49 6.55 -0.28
CA ALA A 74 3.62 5.78 -0.78
C ALA A 74 3.75 5.84 -2.31
N ARG A 75 2.64 5.76 -3.05
CA ARG A 75 2.62 5.88 -4.52
C ARG A 75 3.05 7.27 -4.98
N GLU A 76 2.59 8.33 -4.34
CA GLU A 76 3.00 9.70 -4.67
C GLU A 76 4.49 9.93 -4.34
N VAL A 77 5.00 9.38 -3.25
CA VAL A 77 6.43 9.39 -2.91
C VAL A 77 7.24 8.69 -4.01
N ALA A 78 6.78 7.53 -4.50
CA ALA A 78 7.46 6.82 -5.59
C ALA A 78 7.48 7.63 -6.90
N ARG A 79 6.46 8.47 -7.18
CA ARG A 79 6.48 9.39 -8.31
C ARG A 79 7.49 10.53 -8.13
N GLN A 80 7.61 11.03 -6.90
CA GLN A 80 8.48 12.17 -6.59
C GLN A 80 9.96 11.78 -6.54
N VAL A 81 10.28 10.61 -5.95
CA VAL A 81 11.67 10.17 -5.72
C VAL A 81 11.89 8.70 -6.15
N PRO A 82 11.59 8.32 -7.42
CA PRO A 82 11.61 6.91 -7.85
C PRO A 82 12.99 6.26 -7.72
N ILE A 83 14.07 7.04 -7.87
CA ILE A 83 15.43 6.54 -7.74
C ILE A 83 15.74 6.01 -6.33
N ASN A 84 15.01 6.46 -5.31
CA ASN A 84 15.19 6.07 -3.91
C ASN A 84 14.29 4.91 -3.51
N VAL A 85 13.24 4.61 -4.30
CA VAL A 85 12.25 3.58 -3.98
C VAL A 85 12.56 2.29 -4.72
N ARG A 86 12.52 1.17 -4.01
CA ARG A 86 12.72 -0.17 -4.58
C ARG A 86 11.43 -0.72 -5.15
N MET A 87 10.37 -0.71 -4.37
CA MET A 87 9.04 -1.19 -4.72
C MET A 87 7.99 -0.62 -3.76
N ILE A 88 6.74 -0.68 -4.19
CA ILE A 88 5.57 -0.33 -3.37
C ILE A 88 4.70 -1.57 -3.15
N ILE A 89 4.25 -1.76 -1.91
CA ILE A 89 3.19 -2.72 -1.58
C ILE A 89 2.05 -1.94 -0.94
N THR A 90 0.85 -2.01 -1.49
CA THR A 90 -0.32 -1.34 -0.94
C THR A 90 -1.31 -2.34 -0.35
N LEU A 91 -1.98 -1.95 0.74
CA LEU A 91 -2.97 -2.75 1.44
C LEU A 91 -4.30 -1.98 1.45
N GLY A 92 -5.28 -2.40 0.65
CA GLY A 92 -6.59 -1.76 0.57
C GLY A 92 -6.54 -0.25 0.29
N SER A 93 -5.68 0.19 -0.61
CA SER A 93 -5.44 1.61 -0.90
C SER A 93 -6.24 2.06 -2.11
N PRO A 94 -7.20 2.99 -1.99
CA PRO A 94 -8.11 3.37 -3.08
C PRO A 94 -7.48 4.42 -4.02
N PHE A 95 -6.41 4.08 -4.72
CA PHE A 95 -5.72 4.98 -5.64
C PHE A 95 -6.35 5.05 -7.04
N ALA A 96 -7.06 4.00 -7.48
CA ALA A 96 -7.64 3.97 -8.82
C ALA A 96 -8.96 4.76 -8.94
N ALA A 97 -9.70 4.89 -7.83
CA ALA A 97 -10.92 5.71 -7.76
C ALA A 97 -11.11 6.27 -6.34
N PRO A 98 -10.29 7.23 -5.92
CA PRO A 98 -10.36 7.79 -4.58
C PRO A 98 -11.63 8.63 -4.40
N GLY A 99 -12.69 8.06 -3.90
CA GLY A 99 -14.00 8.72 -3.71
C GLY A 99 -15.15 7.72 -3.66
N ALA A 100 -14.96 6.54 -4.18
CA ALA A 100 -15.91 5.43 -4.10
C ALA A 100 -15.81 4.70 -2.75
N SER A 101 -15.98 5.41 -1.62
CA SER A 101 -15.74 4.81 -0.30
C SER A 101 -16.45 5.60 0.81
N ASN A 102 -16.57 5.00 1.98
CA ASN A 102 -17.07 5.64 3.19
C ASN A 102 -16.09 6.68 3.79
N VAL A 103 -15.04 7.07 3.02
CA VAL A 103 -13.99 8.00 3.47
C VAL A 103 -14.55 9.33 3.95
N ARG A 104 -15.62 9.86 3.32
CA ARG A 104 -16.26 11.10 3.75
C ARG A 104 -16.72 11.05 5.21
N THR A 105 -17.41 9.99 5.58
CA THR A 105 -17.93 9.80 6.96
C THR A 105 -16.77 9.60 7.94
N ILE A 106 -15.82 8.78 7.57
CA ILE A 106 -14.63 8.48 8.40
C ILE A 106 -13.80 9.75 8.59
N TRP A 107 -13.55 10.51 7.52
CA TRP A 107 -12.81 11.77 7.59
C TRP A 107 -13.46 12.74 8.57
N ARG A 108 -14.79 12.96 8.43
CA ARG A 108 -15.55 13.85 9.32
C ARG A 108 -15.47 13.42 10.78
N LEU A 109 -15.58 12.12 11.05
CA LEU A 109 -15.49 11.58 12.41
C LEU A 109 -14.08 11.74 13.02
N LEU A 110 -13.04 11.59 12.22
CA LEU A 110 -11.64 11.62 12.70
C LEU A 110 -11.07 13.03 12.84
N THR A 111 -11.50 13.97 11.99
CA THR A 111 -10.92 15.31 11.91
C THR A 111 -11.87 16.43 12.35
N GLY A 112 -13.17 16.15 12.43
CA GLY A 112 -14.21 17.18 12.60
C GLY A 112 -14.40 18.08 11.38
N GLN A 113 -13.62 17.90 10.33
CA GLN A 113 -13.62 18.75 9.14
C GLN A 113 -14.51 18.19 8.02
N LYS A 114 -14.98 19.07 7.15
CA LYS A 114 -15.66 18.68 5.93
C LYS A 114 -14.66 17.97 5.01
N TYR A 115 -15.05 16.81 4.47
CA TYR A 115 -14.24 16.12 3.47
C TYR A 115 -14.34 16.88 2.13
N GLU A 116 -13.19 17.26 1.61
CA GLU A 116 -13.08 17.78 0.25
C GLU A 116 -12.63 16.63 -0.67
N PRO A 117 -13.46 16.26 -1.65
CA PRO A 117 -13.07 15.23 -2.60
C PRO A 117 -11.88 15.71 -3.45
N PRO A 118 -10.99 14.81 -3.86
CA PRO A 118 -9.91 15.18 -4.76
C PRO A 118 -10.47 15.66 -6.11
N THR A 119 -9.76 16.58 -6.74
CA THR A 119 -10.13 17.06 -8.08
C THR A 119 -10.05 15.93 -9.12
N PRO A 120 -10.79 16.03 -10.25
CA PRO A 120 -10.71 15.02 -11.32
C PRO A 120 -9.28 14.77 -11.82
N GLU A 121 -8.45 15.81 -11.92
CA GLU A 121 -7.06 15.73 -12.34
C GLU A 121 -6.23 14.93 -11.32
N ARG A 122 -6.47 15.16 -10.02
CA ARG A 122 -5.81 14.40 -8.95
C ARG A 122 -6.24 12.93 -8.97
N VAL A 123 -7.53 12.66 -9.17
CA VAL A 123 -8.04 11.28 -9.32
C VAL A 123 -7.36 10.59 -10.50
N SER A 124 -7.33 11.24 -11.66
CA SER A 124 -6.66 10.72 -12.86
C SER A 124 -5.17 10.43 -12.60
N ARG A 125 -4.45 11.34 -11.96
CA ARG A 125 -3.04 11.17 -11.61
C ARG A 125 -2.82 10.00 -10.66
N LEU A 126 -3.64 9.86 -9.62
CA LEU A 126 -3.51 8.78 -8.64
C LEU A 126 -3.73 7.40 -9.26
N ALA A 127 -4.62 7.28 -10.23
CA ALA A 127 -4.92 6.06 -10.95
C ALA A 127 -3.82 5.62 -11.93
N GLN A 128 -2.95 6.54 -12.34
CA GLN A 128 -1.86 6.19 -13.27
C GLN A 128 -0.85 5.22 -12.62
N PRO A 129 -0.21 4.38 -13.41
CA PRO A 129 0.89 3.54 -12.97
C PRO A 129 2.03 4.36 -12.35
N ILE A 130 2.75 3.75 -11.44
CA ILE A 130 3.94 4.34 -10.81
C ILE A 130 5.23 3.79 -11.46
N PRO A 131 6.35 4.54 -11.44
CA PRO A 131 7.58 4.17 -12.16
C PRO A 131 8.47 3.19 -11.37
N VAL A 132 7.89 2.37 -10.50
CA VAL A 132 8.60 1.34 -9.70
C VAL A 132 7.71 0.11 -9.55
N PRO A 133 8.28 -1.08 -9.31
CA PRO A 133 7.52 -2.30 -9.09
C PRO A 133 6.44 -2.12 -8.01
N SER A 134 5.24 -2.63 -8.25
CA SER A 134 4.13 -2.47 -7.32
C SER A 134 3.25 -3.72 -7.19
N THR A 135 2.85 -4.01 -5.96
CA THR A 135 1.86 -5.03 -5.62
C THR A 135 0.71 -4.40 -4.85
N SER A 136 -0.49 -4.52 -5.38
CA SER A 136 -1.70 -4.13 -4.67
C SER A 136 -2.37 -5.34 -4.02
N ILE A 137 -2.41 -5.36 -2.69
CA ILE A 137 -3.12 -6.36 -1.91
C ILE A 137 -4.48 -5.79 -1.55
N TYR A 138 -5.54 -6.48 -1.94
CA TYR A 138 -6.90 -6.03 -1.73
C TYR A 138 -7.82 -7.17 -1.26
N THR A 139 -9.02 -6.81 -0.82
CA THR A 139 -10.07 -7.76 -0.45
C THR A 139 -11.42 -7.30 -0.97
N ARG A 140 -12.24 -8.22 -1.49
CA ARG A 140 -13.60 -7.90 -1.91
C ARG A 140 -14.55 -7.68 -0.74
N ALA A 141 -14.19 -8.15 0.47
CA ALA A 141 -14.94 -7.92 1.69
C ALA A 141 -14.52 -6.61 2.41
N ASP A 142 -13.90 -5.66 1.69
CA ASP A 142 -13.53 -4.35 2.20
C ASP A 142 -14.78 -3.51 2.47
N GLY A 143 -15.10 -3.27 3.74
CA GLY A 143 -16.24 -2.45 4.16
C GLY A 143 -15.93 -0.95 4.27
N VAL A 144 -14.70 -0.53 4.00
CA VAL A 144 -14.23 0.85 4.14
C VAL A 144 -14.08 1.52 2.78
N VAL A 145 -13.41 0.86 1.85
CA VAL A 145 -13.19 1.35 0.49
C VAL A 145 -13.72 0.38 -0.55
N ALA A 146 -14.14 0.88 -1.69
CA ALA A 146 -14.52 0.04 -2.82
C ALA A 146 -13.27 -0.73 -3.32
N TRP A 147 -13.29 -2.05 -3.25
CA TRP A 147 -12.13 -2.88 -3.62
C TRP A 147 -11.60 -2.61 -5.04
N ARG A 148 -12.52 -2.27 -5.99
CA ARG A 148 -12.15 -1.89 -7.36
C ARG A 148 -11.25 -0.65 -7.41
N ALA A 149 -11.37 0.24 -6.43
CA ALA A 149 -10.51 1.41 -6.31
C ALA A 149 -9.07 1.06 -5.87
N CYS A 150 -8.85 -0.16 -5.39
CA CYS A 150 -7.53 -0.64 -4.95
C CYS A 150 -6.80 -1.44 -6.04
N VAL A 151 -7.42 -1.67 -7.21
CA VAL A 151 -6.85 -2.51 -8.26
C VAL A 151 -5.92 -1.70 -9.15
N GLU A 152 -4.67 -2.17 -9.28
CA GLU A 152 -3.65 -1.61 -10.17
C GLU A 152 -3.96 -1.95 -11.63
N GLN A 153 -3.61 -1.08 -12.56
CA GLN A 153 -3.63 -1.39 -13.98
C GLN A 153 -2.63 -2.50 -14.30
N GLU A 154 -3.02 -3.46 -15.12
CA GLU A 154 -2.11 -4.52 -15.56
C GLU A 154 -0.91 -3.94 -16.32
N GLY A 155 0.22 -4.59 -16.19
CA GLY A 155 1.47 -4.19 -16.84
C GLY A 155 2.69 -4.85 -16.21
N ASP A 156 3.84 -4.60 -16.82
CA ASP A 156 5.11 -5.11 -16.32
C ASP A 156 5.38 -4.62 -14.89
N GLU A 157 5.89 -5.51 -14.06
CA GLU A 157 6.23 -5.25 -12.65
C GLU A 157 5.07 -4.73 -11.78
N ARG A 158 3.83 -5.02 -12.17
CA ARG A 158 2.61 -4.63 -11.45
C ARG A 158 1.67 -5.81 -11.30
N GLU A 159 1.12 -5.98 -10.12
CA GLU A 159 0.18 -7.04 -9.85
C GLU A 159 -0.89 -6.70 -8.81
N ASN A 160 -1.95 -7.46 -8.84
CA ASN A 160 -3.05 -7.39 -7.89
C ASN A 160 -3.20 -8.74 -7.19
N VAL A 161 -3.16 -8.76 -5.87
CA VAL A 161 -3.32 -9.97 -5.07
C VAL A 161 -4.56 -9.85 -4.19
N GLU A 162 -5.55 -10.69 -4.46
CA GLU A 162 -6.76 -10.77 -3.64
C GLU A 162 -6.53 -11.67 -2.41
N VAL A 163 -6.98 -11.22 -1.24
CA VAL A 163 -6.98 -11.99 0.00
C VAL A 163 -8.36 -11.96 0.66
N ASN A 164 -8.70 -13.01 1.43
CA ASN A 164 -9.99 -13.11 2.13
C ASN A 164 -9.88 -12.52 3.54
N THR A 165 -10.12 -11.22 3.68
CA THR A 165 -10.11 -10.54 4.98
C THR A 165 -10.98 -9.27 4.91
N THR A 166 -10.94 -8.42 5.93
CA THR A 166 -11.56 -7.09 5.94
C THR A 166 -10.52 -6.01 5.71
N HIS A 167 -10.94 -4.74 5.49
CA HIS A 167 -10.02 -3.61 5.38
C HIS A 167 -9.03 -3.50 6.55
N ILE A 168 -9.56 -3.64 7.78
CA ILE A 168 -8.73 -3.60 8.99
C ILE A 168 -7.86 -4.86 9.09
N GLY A 169 -8.40 -6.01 8.72
CA GLY A 169 -7.68 -7.28 8.72
C GLY A 169 -6.43 -7.29 7.84
N LEU A 170 -6.39 -6.54 6.75
CA LEU A 170 -5.23 -6.47 5.85
C LEU A 170 -3.90 -6.19 6.57
N GLY A 171 -3.93 -5.45 7.68
CA GLY A 171 -2.73 -5.09 8.43
C GLY A 171 -2.12 -6.23 9.28
N PHE A 172 -2.82 -7.35 9.46
CA PHE A 172 -2.37 -8.48 10.30
C PHE A 172 -2.81 -9.87 9.80
N HIS A 173 -3.49 -9.95 8.66
CA HIS A 173 -3.93 -11.20 8.05
C HIS A 173 -2.75 -12.00 7.51
N ALA A 174 -2.60 -13.25 7.94
CA ALA A 174 -1.46 -14.07 7.59
C ALA A 174 -1.20 -14.21 6.06
N PRO A 175 -2.18 -14.47 5.19
CA PRO A 175 -1.99 -14.42 3.74
C PRO A 175 -1.50 -13.08 3.21
N ALA A 176 -1.96 -11.94 3.74
CA ALA A 176 -1.46 -10.63 3.32
C ALA A 176 0.01 -10.42 3.74
N LEU A 177 0.36 -10.82 4.97
CA LEU A 177 1.75 -10.80 5.45
C LEU A 177 2.65 -11.73 4.62
N TRP A 178 2.13 -12.89 4.21
CA TRP A 178 2.84 -13.81 3.33
C TRP A 178 3.16 -13.18 1.98
N VAL A 179 2.19 -12.52 1.34
CA VAL A 179 2.42 -11.77 0.09
C VAL A 179 3.50 -10.71 0.28
N ILE A 180 3.42 -9.93 1.35
CA ILE A 180 4.42 -8.90 1.66
C ILE A 180 5.82 -9.52 1.74
N ALA A 181 5.97 -10.62 2.49
CA ALA A 181 7.26 -11.30 2.66
C ALA A 181 7.81 -11.83 1.33
N ASP A 182 6.96 -12.48 0.52
CA ASP A 182 7.34 -13.02 -0.78
C ASP A 182 7.81 -11.91 -1.75
N ARG A 183 7.09 -10.78 -1.82
CA ARG A 183 7.50 -9.65 -2.64
C ARG A 183 8.84 -9.05 -2.21
N LEU A 184 9.03 -8.90 -0.91
CA LEU A 184 10.26 -8.35 -0.35
C LEU A 184 11.46 -9.29 -0.52
N ALA A 185 11.25 -10.60 -0.57
CA ALA A 185 12.30 -11.61 -0.76
C ALA A 185 12.86 -11.65 -2.18
N GLN A 186 12.19 -11.07 -3.18
CA GLN A 186 12.73 -11.04 -4.54
C GLN A 186 14.03 -10.22 -4.60
N PRO A 187 15.05 -10.67 -5.33
CA PRO A 187 16.23 -9.88 -5.57
C PRO A 187 15.91 -8.55 -6.30
N PRO A 188 16.65 -7.46 -6.03
CA PRO A 188 16.50 -6.23 -6.80
C PRO A 188 16.68 -6.45 -8.31
N GLY A 189 15.78 -5.87 -9.11
CA GLY A 189 15.81 -6.00 -10.58
C GLY A 189 15.23 -7.32 -11.12
N ILE A 190 14.76 -8.19 -10.25
CA ILE A 190 14.03 -9.41 -10.65
C ILE A 190 12.58 -9.26 -10.22
N TRP A 191 11.67 -9.33 -11.17
CA TRP A 191 10.24 -9.36 -10.92
C TRP A 191 9.63 -10.69 -11.39
N LYS A 192 8.87 -11.32 -10.50
CA LYS A 192 8.02 -12.46 -10.82
C LYS A 192 6.68 -12.25 -10.13
N PRO A 193 5.54 -12.47 -10.79
CA PRO A 193 4.23 -12.39 -10.16
C PRO A 193 4.14 -13.30 -8.93
N PHE A 194 3.32 -12.90 -7.96
CA PHE A 194 3.06 -13.70 -6.77
C PHE A 194 2.38 -15.02 -7.13
N HIS A 195 2.91 -16.09 -6.58
CA HIS A 195 2.31 -17.42 -6.65
C HIS A 195 2.27 -18.03 -5.26
N PRO A 196 1.08 -18.31 -4.69
CA PRO A 196 0.99 -18.82 -3.31
C PRO A 196 1.63 -20.21 -3.12
N GLY A 197 1.93 -20.93 -4.20
CA GLY A 197 2.36 -22.31 -4.15
C GLY A 197 1.25 -23.27 -3.67
N PRO A 198 1.42 -24.59 -3.83
CA PRO A 198 0.37 -25.55 -3.52
C PRO A 198 -0.08 -25.53 -2.05
N MET A 199 0.87 -25.33 -1.14
CA MET A 199 0.60 -25.33 0.31
C MET A 199 -0.24 -24.11 0.75
N MET A 200 0.01 -22.95 0.18
CA MET A 200 -0.66 -21.70 0.55
C MET A 200 -1.88 -21.39 -0.32
N ALA A 201 -2.02 -22.03 -1.48
CA ALA A 201 -3.12 -21.80 -2.42
C ALA A 201 -4.53 -21.88 -1.78
N PRO A 202 -4.82 -22.78 -0.81
CA PRO A 202 -6.14 -22.82 -0.17
C PRO A 202 -6.53 -21.55 0.60
N TRP A 203 -5.56 -20.74 1.02
CA TRP A 203 -5.77 -19.50 1.79
C TRP A 203 -6.06 -18.28 0.92
N PHE A 204 -5.91 -18.43 -0.39
CA PHE A 204 -6.18 -17.37 -1.36
C PHE A 204 -7.47 -17.63 -2.11
N PRO A 205 -8.20 -16.60 -2.52
CA PRO A 205 -9.33 -16.76 -3.40
C PRO A 205 -8.91 -17.49 -4.68
N ARG A 206 -9.74 -18.45 -5.14
CA ARG A 206 -9.51 -19.06 -6.45
C ARG A 206 -9.60 -17.97 -7.50
N SER A 207 -8.54 -17.79 -8.28
CA SER A 207 -8.58 -16.86 -9.41
C SER A 207 -9.75 -17.27 -10.31
N ARG A 208 -10.79 -16.44 -10.37
CA ARG A 208 -11.77 -16.56 -11.42
C ARG A 208 -11.03 -16.20 -12.71
N ARG A 209 -10.62 -17.19 -13.47
CA ARG A 209 -10.23 -16.95 -14.86
C ARG A 209 -11.34 -16.09 -15.46
N SER A 210 -10.99 -14.89 -15.90
CA SER A 210 -11.88 -14.05 -16.66
C SER A 210 -12.33 -14.86 -17.88
N SER A 211 -13.54 -15.43 -17.82
CA SER A 211 -14.24 -15.87 -19.00
C SER A 211 -14.64 -14.60 -19.76
N GLN A 212 -13.69 -14.05 -20.51
CA GLN A 212 -14.02 -13.21 -21.64
C GLN A 212 -14.60 -14.15 -22.71
N LYS A 213 -15.92 -14.13 -22.82
CA LYS A 213 -16.63 -14.41 -24.05
C LYS A 213 -17.24 -13.11 -24.54
#